data_61b151a36cdacc4353f2a30f79689ccd
#
_entry.id   61b151a36cdacc4353f2a30f79689ccd
#
_cell.length_a   1.000
_cell.length_b   1.000
_cell.length_c   1.000
_cell.angle_alpha   90.00
_cell.angle_beta   90.00
_cell.angle_gamma   90.00
#
_symmetry.space_group_name_H-M   'P 1'
#
loop_
_entity.id
_entity.type
_entity.pdbx_description
1 polymer ?
#
loop_
_entity_poly.entity_id
_entity_poly.type
_entity_poly.pdbx_seq_one_letter_code
_entity_poly.pdbx_strand_id
1 'polypeptide(L)'
;MTTALHDVDERTNLTANNKFELLLFRLGEAPGTDRRELFGINVFKVREILVMPTITAMANAPANVMGVANIRGQIIPVINLPAVVGCVPKRGLTILMVTEYARTTQAFAVEEVDEIVRLEWNQVLAAEGNGGGLVTSIARLDGSVENTPLAQVLDVEQILRDV
;
A
#
# COMPACT_ATOMS: atom_id res chain seq x y z
N MET A 1 -3.26 -8.65 25.42
CA MET A 1 -4.23 -7.62 25.83
C MET A 1 -3.93 -6.25 25.24
N THR A 2 -2.69 -5.84 25.27
CA THR A 2 -2.29 -4.52 24.75
C THR A 2 -2.58 -4.33 23.26
N THR A 3 -2.38 -5.36 22.43
CA THR A 3 -2.62 -5.27 20.99
C THR A 3 -4.09 -5.03 20.66
N ALA A 4 -4.98 -5.77 21.32
CA ALA A 4 -6.43 -5.63 21.08
C ALA A 4 -6.93 -4.27 21.54
N LEU A 5 -6.46 -3.76 22.67
CA LEU A 5 -6.81 -2.44 23.17
C LEU A 5 -6.28 -1.36 22.27
N HIS A 6 -5.07 -1.51 21.77
CA HIS A 6 -4.47 -0.56 20.84
C HIS A 6 -5.28 -0.47 19.54
N ASP A 7 -5.67 -1.61 18.98
CA ASP A 7 -6.51 -1.65 17.77
C ASP A 7 -7.86 -0.98 17.98
N VAL A 8 -8.49 -1.22 19.13
CA VAL A 8 -9.76 -0.59 19.48
C VAL A 8 -9.60 0.91 19.61
N ASP A 9 -8.52 1.36 20.26
CA ASP A 9 -8.24 2.78 20.43
C ASP A 9 -7.99 3.46 19.09
N GLU A 10 -7.25 2.85 18.19
CA GLU A 10 -7.02 3.37 16.84
C GLU A 10 -8.33 3.51 16.08
N ARG A 11 -9.18 2.49 16.09
CA ARG A 11 -10.49 2.55 15.43
C ARG A 11 -11.37 3.62 16.03
N THR A 12 -11.39 3.71 17.35
CA THR A 12 -12.19 4.72 18.06
C THR A 12 -11.73 6.12 17.68
N ASN A 13 -10.43 6.35 17.66
CA ASN A 13 -9.87 7.65 17.29
C ASN A 13 -10.21 8.03 15.85
N LEU A 14 -10.05 7.09 14.91
CA LEU A 14 -10.40 7.32 13.51
C LEU A 14 -11.89 7.62 13.35
N THR A 15 -12.74 6.87 14.04
CA THR A 15 -14.19 7.05 13.99
C THR A 15 -14.59 8.39 14.65
N ALA A 16 -14.03 8.69 15.81
CA ALA A 16 -14.38 9.90 16.55
C ALA A 16 -13.97 11.15 15.78
N ASN A 17 -12.83 11.12 15.11
CA ASN A 17 -12.34 12.24 14.31
C ASN A 17 -12.90 12.25 12.90
N ASN A 18 -13.61 11.19 12.49
CA ASN A 18 -14.18 11.06 11.14
C ASN A 18 -13.13 11.25 10.03
N LYS A 19 -11.88 10.92 10.31
CA LYS A 19 -10.76 11.12 9.40
C LYS A 19 -9.80 9.96 9.44
N PHE A 20 -9.09 9.75 8.33
CA PHE A 20 -7.98 8.81 8.28
C PHE A 20 -6.95 9.31 7.28
N GLU A 21 -5.74 8.76 7.35
CA GLU A 21 -4.62 9.24 6.54
C GLU A 21 -4.12 8.13 5.62
N LEU A 22 -3.98 8.48 4.35
CA LEU A 22 -3.45 7.59 3.33
C LEU A 22 -2.14 8.12 2.79
N LEU A 23 -1.16 7.21 2.64
CA LEU A 23 0.02 7.48 1.84
C LEU A 23 -0.32 7.11 0.40
N LEU A 24 -0.20 8.07 -0.50
CA LEU A 24 -0.49 7.87 -1.93
C LEU A 24 0.78 7.47 -2.67
N PHE A 25 0.65 6.53 -3.58
CA PHE A 25 1.77 6.02 -4.37
C PHE A 25 1.30 5.54 -5.74
N ARG A 26 2.28 5.28 -6.63
CA ARG A 26 2.01 4.77 -7.96
C ARG A 26 2.79 3.48 -8.19
N LEU A 27 2.19 2.58 -8.94
CA LEU A 27 2.74 1.25 -9.22
C LEU A 27 3.08 1.07 -10.70
N GLY A 28 2.87 2.09 -11.51
CA GLY A 28 3.07 2.03 -12.94
C GLY A 28 1.76 2.11 -13.70
N GLU A 29 1.80 1.70 -14.95
CA GLU A 29 0.65 1.79 -15.83
C GLU A 29 -0.24 0.55 -15.72
N ALA A 30 -1.54 0.76 -15.84
CA ALA A 30 -2.47 -0.35 -15.97
C ALA A 30 -2.23 -1.07 -17.32
N PRO A 31 -2.34 -2.41 -17.37
CA PRO A 31 -2.07 -3.15 -18.61
C PRO A 31 -2.89 -2.65 -19.79
N GLY A 32 -2.24 -2.47 -20.93
CA GLY A 32 -2.89 -2.00 -22.15
C GLY A 32 -3.26 -0.54 -22.17
N THR A 33 -2.81 0.23 -21.19
CA THR A 33 -3.03 1.68 -21.12
C THR A 33 -1.74 2.40 -20.84
N ASP A 34 -1.76 3.72 -20.96
CA ASP A 34 -0.67 4.59 -20.54
C ASP A 34 -1.03 5.35 -19.25
N ARG A 35 -2.08 4.93 -18.57
CA ARG A 35 -2.57 5.61 -17.36
C ARG A 35 -1.92 5.04 -16.11
N ARG A 36 -1.40 5.95 -15.29
CA ARG A 36 -0.79 5.65 -14.00
C ARG A 36 -1.81 5.95 -12.92
N GLU A 37 -2.44 4.90 -12.42
CA GLU A 37 -3.45 5.04 -11.39
C GLU A 37 -2.81 5.35 -10.03
N LEU A 38 -3.58 6.00 -9.15
CA LEU A 38 -3.16 6.27 -7.78
C LEU A 38 -3.64 5.16 -6.86
N PHE A 39 -2.75 4.78 -5.96
CA PHE A 39 -3.04 3.82 -4.89
C PHE A 39 -2.79 4.49 -3.56
N GLY A 40 -3.40 3.97 -2.52
CA GLY A 40 -3.22 4.46 -1.17
C GLY A 40 -3.14 3.32 -0.17
N ILE A 41 -2.40 3.56 0.90
CA ILE A 41 -2.29 2.64 2.01
C ILE A 41 -2.40 3.43 3.31
N ASN A 42 -2.97 2.80 4.34
CA ASN A 42 -3.07 3.43 5.65
C ASN A 42 -1.66 3.78 6.15
N VAL A 43 -1.42 5.06 6.41
CA VAL A 43 -0.10 5.54 6.80
C VAL A 43 0.40 4.89 8.10
N PHE A 44 -0.52 4.46 8.98
CA PHE A 44 -0.13 3.81 10.23
C PHE A 44 0.47 2.43 10.04
N LYS A 45 0.32 1.83 8.87
CA LYS A 45 0.97 0.57 8.53
C LYS A 45 2.39 0.76 8.00
N VAL A 46 2.74 1.99 7.61
CA VAL A 46 4.03 2.29 7.00
C VAL A 46 5.03 2.70 8.09
N ARG A 47 6.11 1.95 8.20
CA ARG A 47 7.19 2.23 9.15
C ARG A 47 8.15 3.29 8.60
N GLU A 48 8.57 3.13 7.35
CA GLU A 48 9.46 4.09 6.69
C GLU A 48 9.43 3.93 5.18
N ILE A 49 9.93 4.94 4.50
CA ILE A 49 10.05 4.97 3.04
C ILE A 49 11.51 5.21 2.70
N LEU A 50 12.06 4.37 1.82
CA LEU A 50 13.47 4.41 1.45
C LEU A 50 13.64 4.47 -0.05
N VAL A 51 14.77 5.01 -0.50
CA VAL A 51 15.25 4.75 -1.84
C VAL A 51 15.61 3.27 -1.93
N MET A 52 15.33 2.63 -3.05
CA MET A 52 15.53 1.20 -3.23
C MET A 52 16.97 0.79 -2.87
N PRO A 53 17.16 -0.04 -1.85
CA PRO A 53 18.48 -0.57 -1.50
C PRO A 53 18.85 -1.74 -2.40
N THR A 54 20.02 -2.30 -2.19
CA THR A 54 20.42 -3.54 -2.86
C THR A 54 19.50 -4.67 -2.42
N ILE A 55 18.92 -5.37 -3.40
CA ILE A 55 18.05 -6.51 -3.17
C ILE A 55 18.81 -7.79 -3.48
N THR A 56 18.81 -8.71 -2.54
CA THR A 56 19.40 -10.03 -2.75
C THR A 56 18.31 -11.02 -3.13
N ALA A 57 18.39 -11.54 -4.35
CA ALA A 57 17.42 -12.53 -4.82
C ALA A 57 17.53 -13.82 -4.01
N MET A 58 16.40 -14.41 -3.66
CA MET A 58 16.35 -15.65 -2.90
C MET A 58 15.99 -16.80 -3.80
N ALA A 59 16.71 -17.92 -3.63
CA ALA A 59 16.39 -19.15 -4.37
C ALA A 59 15.00 -19.65 -3.96
N ASN A 60 14.21 -20.05 -4.96
CA ASN A 60 12.86 -20.58 -4.74
C ASN A 60 11.88 -19.62 -4.05
N ALA A 61 12.13 -18.32 -4.16
CA ALA A 61 11.20 -17.32 -3.63
C ALA A 61 9.88 -17.36 -4.40
N PRO A 62 8.75 -17.02 -3.75
CA PRO A 62 7.49 -16.85 -4.48
C PRO A 62 7.62 -15.84 -5.62
N ALA A 63 6.79 -15.96 -6.65
CA ALA A 63 6.92 -15.19 -7.88
C ALA A 63 6.93 -13.66 -7.67
N ASN A 64 6.17 -13.19 -6.66
CA ASN A 64 6.05 -11.76 -6.41
C ASN A 64 7.03 -11.25 -5.36
N VAL A 65 7.93 -12.09 -4.86
CA VAL A 65 8.97 -11.68 -3.92
C VAL A 65 10.25 -11.44 -4.72
N MET A 66 10.75 -10.20 -4.69
CA MET A 66 11.97 -9.82 -5.40
C MET A 66 13.21 -10.40 -4.72
N GLY A 67 13.15 -10.60 -3.42
CA GLY A 67 14.27 -11.06 -2.62
C GLY A 67 14.20 -10.44 -1.23
N VAL A 68 15.36 -10.21 -0.63
CA VAL A 68 15.47 -9.59 0.70
C VAL A 68 16.38 -8.38 0.65
N ALA A 69 16.17 -7.45 1.56
CA ALA A 69 17.03 -6.30 1.76
C ALA A 69 17.47 -6.24 3.22
N ASN A 70 18.70 -5.80 3.43
CA ASN A 70 19.20 -5.53 4.78
C ASN A 70 18.90 -4.06 5.09
N ILE A 71 17.96 -3.83 6.00
CA ILE A 71 17.57 -2.50 6.40
C ILE A 71 17.87 -2.34 7.87
N ARG A 72 18.90 -1.55 8.18
CA ARG A 72 19.36 -1.30 9.57
C ARG A 72 19.66 -2.59 10.32
N GLY A 73 20.25 -3.56 9.64
CA GLY A 73 20.62 -4.85 10.23
C GLY A 73 19.51 -5.88 10.27
N GLN A 74 18.31 -5.52 9.83
CA GLN A 74 17.18 -6.44 9.75
C GLN A 74 17.01 -6.92 8.31
N ILE A 75 16.86 -8.22 8.12
CA ILE A 75 16.63 -8.82 6.80
C ILE A 75 15.14 -8.82 6.54
N ILE A 76 14.73 -8.06 5.53
CA ILE A 76 13.31 -7.81 5.24
C ILE A 76 12.97 -8.30 3.83
N PRO A 77 11.91 -9.13 3.67
CA PRO A 77 11.47 -9.53 2.34
C PRO A 77 10.92 -8.35 1.56
N VAL A 78 11.21 -8.31 0.26
CA VAL A 78 10.80 -7.24 -0.64
C VAL A 78 9.83 -7.81 -1.67
N ILE A 79 8.62 -7.26 -1.68
CA ILE A 79 7.52 -7.71 -2.51
C ILE A 79 7.36 -6.74 -3.70
N ASN A 80 7.25 -7.30 -4.90
CA ASN A 80 6.99 -6.54 -6.11
C ASN A 80 5.49 -6.18 -6.16
N LEU A 81 5.13 -5.06 -5.57
CA LEU A 81 3.73 -4.68 -5.45
C LEU A 81 3.04 -4.46 -6.80
N PRO A 82 3.70 -3.82 -7.81
CA PRO A 82 3.08 -3.75 -9.13
C PRO A 82 2.71 -5.11 -9.71
N ALA A 83 3.56 -6.12 -9.52
CA ALA A 83 3.27 -7.46 -10.01
C ALA A 83 2.06 -8.07 -9.32
N VAL A 84 1.91 -7.86 -8.01
CA VAL A 84 0.75 -8.35 -7.26
C VAL A 84 -0.53 -7.71 -7.75
N VAL A 85 -0.51 -6.41 -8.00
CA VAL A 85 -1.69 -5.65 -8.43
C VAL A 85 -1.96 -5.80 -9.92
N GLY A 86 -0.93 -6.06 -10.71
CA GLY A 86 -1.06 -6.19 -12.17
C GLY A 86 -0.70 -4.93 -12.93
N CYS A 87 0.13 -4.08 -12.37
CA CYS A 87 0.61 -2.87 -13.05
C CYS A 87 1.99 -3.07 -13.67
N VAL A 88 2.32 -2.25 -14.65
CA VAL A 88 3.61 -2.30 -15.34
C VAL A 88 4.41 -1.04 -14.99
N PRO A 89 5.49 -1.15 -14.17
CA PRO A 89 6.28 0.01 -13.74
C PRO A 89 7.32 0.40 -14.79
N LYS A 90 6.91 1.18 -15.77
CA LYS A 90 7.80 1.61 -16.87
C LYS A 90 8.92 2.54 -16.41
N ARG A 91 8.74 3.22 -15.28
CA ARG A 91 9.77 4.12 -14.72
C ARG A 91 10.70 3.41 -13.74
N GLY A 92 10.47 2.12 -13.52
CA GLY A 92 11.25 1.32 -12.60
C GLY A 92 10.77 1.40 -11.15
N LEU A 93 11.23 0.46 -10.35
CA LEU A 93 10.89 0.39 -8.93
C LEU A 93 12.02 1.05 -8.14
N THR A 94 11.85 2.29 -7.76
CA THR A 94 12.92 3.11 -7.17
C THR A 94 12.72 3.36 -5.68
N ILE A 95 11.54 3.06 -5.14
CA ILE A 95 11.17 3.36 -3.75
C ILE A 95 10.73 2.08 -3.06
N LEU A 96 11.08 1.97 -1.79
CA LEU A 96 10.68 0.87 -0.94
C LEU A 96 9.85 1.41 0.23
N MET A 97 8.64 0.85 0.39
CA MET A 97 7.79 1.13 1.56
C MET A 97 7.95 -0.02 2.55
N VAL A 98 8.49 0.26 3.72
CA VAL A 98 8.63 -0.73 4.78
C VAL A 98 7.38 -0.68 5.64
N THR A 99 6.69 -1.80 5.77
CA THR A 99 5.44 -1.91 6.52
C THR A 99 5.54 -2.95 7.62
N GLU A 100 4.67 -2.84 8.60
CA GLU A 100 4.54 -3.81 9.67
C GLU A 100 3.10 -4.30 9.74
N TYR A 101 2.94 -5.61 9.83
CA TYR A 101 1.65 -6.26 10.01
C TYR A 101 1.83 -7.54 10.81
N ALA A 102 1.01 -7.72 11.85
CA ALA A 102 1.02 -8.93 12.68
C ALA A 102 2.43 -9.27 13.21
N ARG A 103 3.17 -8.25 13.64
CA ARG A 103 4.53 -8.37 14.19
C ARG A 103 5.58 -8.79 13.15
N THR A 104 5.24 -8.80 11.88
CA THR A 104 6.21 -9.04 10.83
C THR A 104 6.49 -7.76 10.08
N THR A 105 7.70 -7.65 9.57
CA THR A 105 8.13 -6.52 8.77
C THR A 105 8.34 -7.01 7.34
N GLN A 106 7.75 -6.31 6.39
CA GLN A 106 7.93 -6.58 4.98
C GLN A 106 8.02 -5.24 4.24
N ALA A 107 8.54 -5.27 3.02
CA ALA A 107 8.69 -4.06 2.24
C ALA A 107 8.04 -4.25 0.88
N PHE A 108 7.42 -3.19 0.38
CA PHE A 108 6.80 -3.19 -0.93
C PHE A 108 7.57 -2.26 -1.86
N ALA A 109 8.01 -2.80 -2.99
CA ALA A 109 8.64 -2.01 -4.04
C ALA A 109 7.57 -1.28 -4.81
N VAL A 110 7.70 0.03 -4.96
CA VAL A 110 6.75 0.87 -5.68
C VAL A 110 7.49 1.77 -6.65
N GLU A 111 6.77 2.30 -7.64
CA GLU A 111 7.35 3.15 -8.66
C GLU A 111 7.60 4.56 -8.13
N GLU A 112 6.65 5.10 -7.38
CA GLU A 112 6.70 6.48 -6.91
C GLU A 112 5.81 6.65 -5.69
N VAL A 113 6.23 7.49 -4.75
CA VAL A 113 5.41 7.89 -3.60
C VAL A 113 5.06 9.36 -3.77
N ASP A 114 3.77 9.69 -3.66
CA ASP A 114 3.30 11.06 -3.84
C ASP A 114 3.25 11.80 -2.49
N GLU A 115 2.14 11.71 -1.79
CA GLU A 115 1.93 12.50 -0.57
C GLU A 115 1.04 11.75 0.41
N ILE A 116 0.97 12.25 1.63
CA ILE A 116 0.00 11.77 2.63
C ILE A 116 -1.21 12.70 2.57
N VAL A 117 -2.40 12.11 2.44
CA VAL A 117 -3.65 12.86 2.44
C VAL A 117 -4.49 12.45 3.62
N ARG A 118 -5.17 13.43 4.22
CA ARG A 118 -6.13 13.20 5.28
C ARG A 118 -7.53 13.27 4.69
N LEU A 119 -8.31 12.21 4.90
CA LEU A 119 -9.63 12.07 4.31
C LEU A 119 -10.68 11.90 5.39
N GLU A 120 -11.90 12.33 5.07
CA GLU A 120 -13.07 12.04 5.89
C GLU A 120 -13.72 10.73 5.41
N TRP A 121 -14.42 10.05 6.30
CA TRP A 121 -15.03 8.77 5.96
C TRP A 121 -16.00 8.85 4.79
N ASN A 122 -16.67 10.00 4.61
CA ASN A 122 -17.60 10.19 3.49
C ASN A 122 -16.90 10.29 2.13
N GLN A 123 -15.58 10.43 2.11
CA GLN A 123 -14.80 10.45 0.87
C GLN A 123 -14.37 9.05 0.44
N VAL A 124 -14.71 8.04 1.21
CA VAL A 124 -14.24 6.66 0.98
C VAL A 124 -15.44 5.76 0.75
N LEU A 125 -15.38 5.00 -0.35
CA LEU A 125 -16.41 4.04 -0.73
C LEU A 125 -15.84 2.63 -0.67
N ALA A 126 -16.54 1.74 -0.01
CA ALA A 126 -16.12 0.33 0.03
C ALA A 126 -16.15 -0.26 -1.38
N ALA A 127 -15.12 -1.01 -1.74
CA ALA A 127 -15.05 -1.68 -3.04
C ALA A 127 -15.70 -3.05 -2.94
N GLU A 128 -17.02 -3.09 -2.87
CA GLU A 128 -17.77 -4.32 -2.75
C GLU A 128 -17.83 -5.08 -4.08
N GLY A 129 -17.79 -6.39 -3.99
CA GLY A 129 -18.03 -7.27 -5.13
C GLY A 129 -16.88 -7.43 -6.10
N ASN A 130 -15.73 -6.84 -5.86
CA ASN A 130 -14.56 -7.05 -6.68
C ASN A 130 -13.81 -8.28 -6.18
N GLY A 131 -14.00 -9.39 -6.88
CA GLY A 131 -13.51 -10.68 -6.44
C GLY A 131 -12.01 -10.77 -6.31
N GLY A 132 -11.41 -10.55 -5.30
CA GLY A 132 -9.99 -10.66 -5.03
C GLY A 132 -9.58 -9.89 -3.79
N GLY A 133 -10.32 -8.86 -3.45
CA GLY A 133 -10.16 -8.16 -2.21
C GLY A 133 -8.90 -7.34 -2.04
N LEU A 134 -8.04 -7.21 -3.06
CA LEU A 134 -6.84 -6.36 -2.97
C LEU A 134 -7.21 -4.90 -2.73
N VAL A 135 -8.15 -4.39 -3.51
CA VAL A 135 -8.66 -3.02 -3.35
C VAL A 135 -9.83 -3.08 -2.38
N THR A 136 -9.65 -2.54 -1.19
CA THR A 136 -10.69 -2.57 -0.16
C THR A 136 -11.62 -1.37 -0.22
N SER A 137 -11.16 -0.28 -0.80
CA SER A 137 -11.94 0.97 -0.87
C SER A 137 -11.45 1.83 -2.02
N ILE A 138 -12.31 2.76 -2.43
CA ILE A 138 -11.96 3.82 -3.39
C ILE A 138 -12.08 5.15 -2.66
N ALA A 139 -11.04 5.95 -2.67
CA ALA A 139 -11.02 7.26 -2.02
C ALA A 139 -11.15 8.38 -3.05
N ARG A 140 -12.01 9.35 -2.76
CA ARG A 140 -12.14 10.58 -3.54
C ARG A 140 -11.28 11.65 -2.89
N LEU A 141 -10.30 12.16 -3.63
CA LEU A 141 -9.25 12.96 -3.01
C LEU A 141 -9.60 14.42 -2.78
N ASP A 142 -10.49 15.00 -3.57
CA ASP A 142 -10.81 16.43 -3.45
C ASP A 142 -12.25 16.74 -3.06
N GLY A 143 -13.08 15.72 -2.89
CA GLY A 143 -14.47 15.91 -2.48
C GLY A 143 -15.41 16.40 -3.57
N SER A 144 -14.94 16.69 -4.77
CA SER A 144 -15.83 17.10 -5.88
C SER A 144 -16.55 15.88 -6.45
N VAL A 145 -17.67 16.13 -7.13
CA VAL A 145 -18.52 15.04 -7.63
C VAL A 145 -18.07 14.54 -8.99
N GLU A 146 -17.55 15.42 -9.83
CA GLU A 146 -17.13 15.08 -11.20
C GLU A 146 -15.63 15.27 -11.38
N ASN A 147 -15.02 14.38 -12.16
CA ASN A 147 -13.58 14.41 -12.48
C ASN A 147 -12.66 14.44 -11.27
N THR A 148 -13.15 13.94 -10.13
CA THR A 148 -12.37 13.86 -8.91
C THR A 148 -11.29 12.78 -9.06
N PRO A 149 -10.03 13.07 -8.73
CA PRO A 149 -9.03 12.02 -8.66
C PRO A 149 -9.42 10.95 -7.65
N LEU A 150 -9.27 9.69 -8.05
CA LEU A 150 -9.59 8.55 -7.22
C LEU A 150 -8.32 7.80 -6.87
N ALA A 151 -8.23 7.31 -5.63
CA ALA A 151 -7.16 6.42 -5.21
C ALA A 151 -7.75 5.07 -4.81
N GLN A 152 -7.12 4.00 -5.27
CA GLN A 152 -7.49 2.64 -4.89
C GLN A 152 -6.77 2.29 -3.60
N VAL A 153 -7.52 2.04 -2.53
CA VAL A 153 -6.94 1.77 -1.21
C VAL A 153 -6.63 0.28 -1.09
N LEU A 154 -5.38 -0.02 -0.81
CA LEU A 154 -4.88 -1.38 -0.61
C LEU A 154 -4.69 -1.66 0.87
N ASP A 155 -4.89 -2.91 1.26
CA ASP A 155 -4.69 -3.36 2.63
C ASP A 155 -3.50 -4.32 2.68
N VAL A 156 -2.56 -4.07 3.59
CA VAL A 156 -1.36 -4.89 3.76
C VAL A 156 -1.72 -6.37 3.96
N GLU A 157 -2.72 -6.66 4.76
CA GLU A 157 -3.16 -8.04 4.98
C GLU A 157 -3.56 -8.73 3.69
N GLN A 158 -4.35 -8.07 2.86
CA GLN A 158 -4.81 -8.65 1.60
C GLN A 158 -3.66 -8.82 0.61
N ILE A 159 -2.74 -7.87 0.57
CA ILE A 159 -1.55 -7.99 -0.27
C ILE A 159 -0.76 -9.24 0.12
N LEU A 160 -0.53 -9.43 1.42
CA LEU A 160 0.28 -10.55 1.91
C LEU A 160 -0.38 -11.91 1.63
N ARG A 161 -1.70 -11.97 1.55
CA ARG A 161 -2.40 -13.20 1.20
C ARG A 161 -2.18 -13.62 -0.26
N ASP A 162 -1.93 -12.65 -1.13
CA ASP A 162 -1.77 -12.88 -2.56
C ASP A 162 -0.31 -13.05 -3.02
N VAL A 163 0.60 -12.95 -2.09
CA VAL A 163 2.04 -13.12 -2.38
C VAL A 163 2.45 -14.59 -2.48
#